data_0ec85a659cfa3667644c5084f3668ed8
#
_entry.id   0ec85a659cfa3667644c5084f3668ed8
#
_cell.length_a   1.000
_cell.length_b   1.000
_cell.length_c   1.000
_cell.angle_alpha   90.00
_cell.angle_beta   90.00
_cell.angle_gamma   90.00
#
_symmetry.space_group_name_H-M   'P 1'
#
loop_
_entity.id
_entity.type
_entity.pdbx_description
1 polymer ?
#
loop_
_entity_poly.entity_id
_entity_poly.type
_entity_poly.pdbx_seq_one_letter_code
_entity_poly.pdbx_strand_id
1 'polypeptide(L)'
;MAARALRRFHSGLIVRFVSNVDAADLDAALEGLNPQRTLFIVSSKTFTTLETMHNAERARAWVLAAGIDWTSRFAAATANPGAAVAWGIPAEQTFEFFDWVGGRFSLSSVIGLPLMCAIGVDRFNEMLQGMRDMDDHVLSASPATNLPIMHALTWFVNAVLLQLPTVAVVPYSHDLSRLPAFLQQLVMESNGKGVAHDGGALPHGTSPVVWGEPGTNGQHAFFQMLHQGTQIVPVEFVSTVAPLGDDLIAHDLLIANMIAQAEALAAGSTSEDPQQRFSGNRPNTVIMLERLDAHSLGALVAMYEHSTAVQGWLMGVNSFDQFGVELGKSMAKIAANAIEKGEADSAQTMTHPLMEWFLHHRQYNS
;
A
#
# COMPACT_ATOMS: atom_id res chain seq x y z
N MET A 1 5.12 1.12 3.58
CA MET A 1 5.45 -0.32 3.61
C MET A 1 6.97 -0.49 3.70
N ALA A 2 7.76 -0.17 2.67
CA ALA A 2 9.18 -0.46 2.56
C ALA A 2 10.05 0.07 3.74
N ALA A 3 9.85 1.31 4.18
CA ALA A 3 10.58 1.85 5.34
C ALA A 3 10.35 1.05 6.64
N ARG A 4 9.14 0.48 6.83
CA ARG A 4 8.89 -0.41 7.97
C ARG A 4 9.57 -1.76 7.78
N ALA A 5 9.50 -2.33 6.57
CA ALA A 5 10.13 -3.61 6.27
C ALA A 5 11.66 -3.57 6.49
N LEU A 6 12.27 -2.44 6.16
CA LEU A 6 13.72 -2.25 6.27
C LEU A 6 14.16 -1.41 7.49
N ARG A 7 13.29 -1.26 8.50
CA ARG A 7 13.60 -0.42 9.68
C ARG A 7 14.91 -0.77 10.41
N ARG A 8 15.34 -2.04 10.32
CA ARG A 8 16.59 -2.52 10.93
C ARG A 8 17.83 -1.94 10.28
N PHE A 9 17.68 -1.43 9.07
CA PHE A 9 18.75 -0.86 8.27
C PHE A 9 18.76 0.68 8.27
N HIS A 10 17.91 1.32 9.10
CA HIS A 10 17.87 2.76 9.17
C HIS A 10 19.21 3.34 9.65
N SER A 11 19.71 4.34 8.95
CA SER A 11 21.01 4.99 9.15
C SER A 11 21.03 6.01 10.31
N GLY A 12 20.03 5.98 11.20
CA GLY A 12 19.89 6.90 12.33
C GLY A 12 18.99 8.12 12.04
N LEU A 13 18.53 8.30 10.81
CA LEU A 13 17.49 9.28 10.49
C LEU A 13 16.11 8.75 10.91
N ILE A 14 15.34 9.59 11.57
CA ILE A 14 13.93 9.32 11.87
C ILE A 14 13.11 9.74 10.66
N VAL A 15 12.50 8.78 9.96
CA VAL A 15 11.63 9.03 8.82
C VAL A 15 10.19 8.79 9.24
N ARG A 16 9.33 9.79 8.99
CA ARG A 16 7.89 9.75 9.25
C ARG A 16 7.14 10.02 7.96
N PHE A 17 5.97 9.42 7.79
CA PHE A 17 5.13 9.57 6.61
C PHE A 17 3.79 10.15 7.02
N VAL A 18 3.36 11.20 6.30
CA VAL A 18 2.07 11.87 6.48
C VAL A 18 1.33 11.79 5.15
N SER A 19 0.14 11.24 5.17
CA SER A 19 -0.66 11.06 3.94
C SER A 19 -2.14 11.43 4.13
N ASN A 20 -2.61 11.54 5.38
CA ASN A 20 -3.97 11.93 5.67
C ASN A 20 -4.08 13.45 5.86
N VAL A 21 -5.21 14.03 5.46
CA VAL A 21 -5.53 15.44 5.70
C VAL A 21 -5.99 15.69 7.14
N ASP A 22 -6.30 14.63 7.89
CA ASP A 22 -6.58 14.76 9.32
C ASP A 22 -5.38 15.41 10.03
N ALA A 23 -5.67 16.49 10.76
CA ALA A 23 -4.67 17.24 11.49
C ALA A 23 -3.82 16.36 12.42
N ALA A 24 -4.43 15.36 13.03
CA ALA A 24 -3.79 14.42 13.95
C ALA A 24 -2.62 13.65 13.31
N ASP A 25 -2.66 13.37 12.00
CA ASP A 25 -1.59 12.64 11.29
C ASP A 25 -0.31 13.47 11.23
N LEU A 26 -0.40 14.75 10.83
CA LEU A 26 0.74 15.65 10.81
C LEU A 26 1.21 16.02 12.23
N ASP A 27 0.29 16.27 13.15
CA ASP A 27 0.63 16.66 14.53
C ASP A 27 1.42 15.55 15.23
N ALA A 28 0.96 14.29 15.12
CA ALA A 28 1.69 13.13 15.62
C ALA A 28 3.06 12.95 14.93
N ALA A 29 3.14 13.28 13.64
CA ALA A 29 4.41 13.23 12.91
C ALA A 29 5.39 14.30 13.34
N LEU A 30 4.93 15.47 13.79
CA LEU A 30 5.78 16.58 14.26
C LEU A 30 6.18 16.46 15.72
N GLU A 31 5.48 15.63 16.51
CA GLU A 31 5.73 15.50 17.94
C GLU A 31 7.19 15.15 18.23
N GLY A 32 7.82 15.95 19.10
CA GLY A 32 9.23 15.79 19.53
C GLY A 32 10.27 16.13 18.46
N LEU A 33 9.88 16.65 17.29
CA LEU A 33 10.83 17.08 16.26
C LEU A 33 11.34 18.50 16.49
N ASN A 34 12.57 18.74 16.05
CA ASN A 34 13.18 20.07 16.03
C ASN A 34 13.10 20.64 14.60
N PRO A 35 12.44 21.80 14.37
CA PRO A 35 12.31 22.40 13.05
C PRO A 35 13.67 22.65 12.34
N GLN A 36 14.71 22.96 13.10
CA GLN A 36 16.06 23.18 12.54
C GLN A 36 16.72 21.90 12.01
N ARG A 37 16.21 20.73 12.39
CA ARG A 37 16.76 19.41 12.03
C ARG A 37 15.78 18.54 11.25
N THR A 38 14.68 19.12 10.80
CA THR A 38 13.64 18.42 10.06
C THR A 38 13.65 18.86 8.60
N LEU A 39 13.67 17.89 7.69
CA LEU A 39 13.49 18.06 6.26
C LEU A 39 12.13 17.47 5.86
N PHE A 40 11.37 18.21 5.08
CA PHE A 40 10.11 17.77 4.48
C PHE A 40 10.31 17.43 3.01
N ILE A 41 9.91 16.24 2.60
CA ILE A 41 9.91 15.81 1.20
C ILE A 41 8.46 15.74 0.73
N VAL A 42 8.04 16.71 -0.08
CA VAL A 42 6.70 16.79 -0.65
C VAL A 42 6.63 15.87 -1.87
N SER A 43 5.97 14.73 -1.71
CA SER A 43 5.86 13.70 -2.76
C SER A 43 4.46 13.77 -3.40
N SER A 44 4.37 14.34 -4.60
CA SER A 44 3.11 14.45 -5.34
C SER A 44 3.37 14.49 -6.84
N LYS A 45 2.76 13.58 -7.60
CA LYS A 45 2.96 13.50 -9.05
C LYS A 45 2.64 14.83 -9.75
N THR A 46 1.47 15.41 -9.47
CA THR A 46 1.00 16.64 -10.09
C THR A 46 1.37 17.91 -9.33
N PHE A 47 1.81 17.77 -8.09
CA PHE A 47 2.01 18.86 -7.12
C PHE A 47 0.75 19.70 -6.84
N THR A 48 -0.43 19.05 -6.99
CA THR A 48 -1.76 19.68 -6.81
C THR A 48 -2.70 18.81 -5.95
N THR A 49 -2.21 17.70 -5.39
CA THR A 49 -3.02 16.81 -4.53
C THR A 49 -3.39 17.57 -3.26
N LEU A 50 -4.68 17.75 -3.01
CA LEU A 50 -5.22 18.62 -1.97
C LEU A 50 -4.65 18.29 -0.58
N GLU A 51 -4.69 17.02 -0.20
CA GLU A 51 -4.22 16.54 1.10
C GLU A 51 -2.71 16.79 1.29
N THR A 52 -1.94 16.51 0.23
CA THR A 52 -0.48 16.70 0.24
C THR A 52 -0.13 18.18 0.37
N MET A 53 -0.79 19.04 -0.40
CA MET A 53 -0.50 20.47 -0.39
C MET A 53 -0.97 21.13 0.91
N HIS A 54 -2.13 20.71 1.47
CA HIS A 54 -2.58 21.20 2.77
C HIS A 54 -1.57 20.86 3.88
N ASN A 55 -1.10 19.62 3.93
CA ASN A 55 -0.10 19.19 4.91
C ASN A 55 1.25 19.89 4.70
N ALA A 56 1.65 20.13 3.44
CA ALA A 56 2.87 20.89 3.13
C ALA A 56 2.78 22.35 3.63
N GLU A 57 1.63 23.02 3.45
CA GLU A 57 1.40 24.37 3.96
C GLU A 57 1.45 24.42 5.50
N ARG A 58 0.84 23.46 6.19
CA ARG A 58 0.92 23.38 7.67
C ARG A 58 2.36 23.14 8.14
N ALA A 59 3.08 22.23 7.47
CA ALA A 59 4.49 21.97 7.77
C ALA A 59 5.35 23.23 7.51
N ARG A 60 5.07 23.99 6.44
CA ARG A 60 5.73 25.27 6.16
C ARG A 60 5.47 26.30 7.28
N ALA A 61 4.23 26.42 7.70
CA ALA A 61 3.87 27.30 8.81
C ALA A 61 4.58 26.92 10.12
N TRP A 62 4.73 25.63 10.41
CA TRP A 62 5.45 25.14 11.58
C TRP A 62 6.94 25.49 11.55
N VAL A 63 7.60 25.43 10.39
CA VAL A 63 9.01 25.84 10.22
C VAL A 63 9.15 27.35 10.36
N LEU A 64 8.24 28.13 9.73
CA LEU A 64 8.23 29.59 9.83
C LEU A 64 8.00 30.10 11.24
N ALA A 65 7.13 29.45 12.01
CA ALA A 65 6.88 29.80 13.42
C ALA A 65 8.13 29.65 14.30
N ALA A 66 9.11 28.84 13.89
CA ALA A 66 10.40 28.72 14.55
C ALA A 66 11.46 29.76 14.06
N GLY A 67 11.07 30.72 13.21
CA GLY A 67 11.97 31.73 12.65
C GLY A 67 12.98 31.19 11.62
N ILE A 68 12.71 30.07 10.99
CA ILE A 68 13.63 29.41 10.06
C ILE A 68 13.19 29.70 8.62
N ASP A 69 14.16 29.90 7.74
CA ASP A 69 13.92 29.92 6.30
C ASP A 69 13.47 28.52 5.85
N TRP A 70 12.17 28.40 5.55
CA TRP A 70 11.55 27.14 5.20
C TRP A 70 12.07 26.55 3.89
N THR A 71 12.56 27.37 2.95
CA THR A 71 13.07 26.88 1.65
C THR A 71 14.23 25.92 1.81
N SER A 72 15.05 26.10 2.86
CA SER A 72 16.14 25.19 3.22
C SER A 72 15.69 23.87 3.87
N ARG A 73 14.38 23.71 4.13
CA ARG A 73 13.79 22.57 4.85
C ARG A 73 12.80 21.78 4.02
N PHE A 74 12.67 22.10 2.72
CA PHE A 74 11.74 21.41 1.83
C PHE A 74 12.45 20.91 0.59
N ALA A 75 12.07 19.72 0.18
CA ALA A 75 12.40 19.12 -1.12
C ALA A 75 11.12 18.60 -1.76
N ALA A 76 11.13 18.42 -3.06
CA ALA A 76 10.01 17.87 -3.81
C ALA A 76 10.41 16.62 -4.59
N ALA A 77 9.53 15.63 -4.63
CA ALA A 77 9.57 14.50 -5.57
C ALA A 77 8.29 14.55 -6.40
N THR A 78 8.40 14.93 -7.68
CA THR A 78 7.24 15.27 -8.50
C THR A 78 7.48 15.03 -9.99
N ALA A 79 6.41 14.80 -10.78
CA ALA A 79 6.45 14.86 -12.24
C ALA A 79 6.15 16.27 -12.78
N ASN A 80 5.92 17.25 -11.89
CA ASN A 80 5.66 18.64 -12.25
C ASN A 80 6.61 19.60 -11.50
N PRO A 81 7.89 19.65 -11.88
CA PRO A 81 8.90 20.46 -11.18
C PRO A 81 8.56 21.96 -11.24
N GLY A 82 7.90 22.43 -12.34
CA GLY A 82 7.47 23.82 -12.45
C GLY A 82 6.50 24.25 -11.36
N ALA A 83 5.56 23.38 -10.98
CA ALA A 83 4.63 23.65 -9.89
C ALA A 83 5.32 23.67 -8.51
N ALA A 84 6.30 22.80 -8.27
CA ALA A 84 7.06 22.79 -7.03
C ALA A 84 7.90 24.06 -6.88
N VAL A 85 8.57 24.50 -7.94
CA VAL A 85 9.34 25.74 -7.96
C VAL A 85 8.42 26.96 -7.79
N ALA A 86 7.27 26.97 -8.46
CA ALA A 86 6.26 28.06 -8.30
C ALA A 86 5.71 28.13 -6.88
N TRP A 87 5.62 26.99 -6.16
CA TRP A 87 5.21 26.94 -4.75
C TRP A 87 6.32 27.48 -3.83
N GLY A 88 7.59 27.51 -4.29
CA GLY A 88 8.74 28.11 -3.63
C GLY A 88 9.83 27.12 -3.21
N ILE A 89 9.77 25.85 -3.60
CA ILE A 89 10.87 24.89 -3.38
C ILE A 89 11.97 25.19 -4.40
N PRO A 90 13.25 25.33 -3.97
CA PRO A 90 14.36 25.57 -4.90
C PRO A 90 14.47 24.48 -5.97
N ALA A 91 14.86 24.87 -7.18
CA ALA A 91 14.98 23.93 -8.30
C ALA A 91 15.99 22.80 -8.01
N GLU A 92 17.09 23.09 -7.31
CA GLU A 92 18.10 22.11 -6.88
C GLU A 92 17.63 21.13 -5.80
N GLN A 93 16.49 21.41 -5.16
CA GLN A 93 15.81 20.53 -4.18
C GLN A 93 14.56 19.89 -4.77
N THR A 94 14.33 20.04 -6.07
CA THR A 94 13.19 19.47 -6.78
C THR A 94 13.65 18.31 -7.65
N PHE A 95 13.22 17.10 -7.31
CA PHE A 95 13.59 15.86 -7.97
C PHE A 95 12.44 15.40 -8.87
N GLU A 96 12.72 15.30 -10.17
CA GLU A 96 11.75 14.94 -11.18
C GLU A 96 11.70 13.44 -11.45
N PHE A 97 10.52 12.92 -11.73
CA PHE A 97 10.30 11.60 -12.31
C PHE A 97 9.32 11.68 -13.49
N PHE A 98 9.35 10.68 -14.34
CA PHE A 98 8.54 10.67 -15.56
C PHE A 98 7.04 10.61 -15.27
N ASP A 99 6.25 11.31 -16.05
CA ASP A 99 4.79 11.42 -15.90
C ASP A 99 4.03 10.10 -16.14
N TRP A 100 4.64 9.16 -16.86
CA TRP A 100 4.09 7.81 -17.07
C TRP A 100 4.23 6.89 -15.84
N VAL A 101 5.04 7.25 -14.85
CA VAL A 101 5.16 6.46 -13.60
C VAL A 101 3.88 6.60 -12.77
N GLY A 102 3.19 5.48 -12.58
CA GLY A 102 2.03 5.40 -11.68
C GLY A 102 2.44 5.45 -10.21
N GLY A 103 1.66 6.12 -9.36
CA GLY A 103 1.99 6.27 -7.92
C GLY A 103 2.25 4.95 -7.19
N ARG A 104 1.42 3.93 -7.42
CA ARG A 104 1.55 2.59 -6.80
C ARG A 104 2.73 1.76 -7.32
N PHE A 105 3.34 2.18 -8.45
CA PHE A 105 4.54 1.58 -9.05
C PHE A 105 5.78 2.48 -8.93
N SER A 106 5.75 3.48 -8.04
CA SER A 106 6.75 4.54 -8.02
C SER A 106 7.89 4.35 -7.02
N LEU A 107 7.92 3.25 -6.25
CA LEU A 107 8.93 3.03 -5.21
C LEU A 107 10.37 3.09 -5.75
N SER A 108 10.60 2.60 -6.97
CA SER A 108 11.89 2.62 -7.66
C SER A 108 12.27 3.98 -8.27
N SER A 109 11.36 4.95 -8.27
CA SER A 109 11.61 6.32 -8.74
C SER A 109 12.09 7.23 -7.61
N VAL A 110 12.21 8.53 -7.87
CA VAL A 110 12.54 9.54 -6.85
C VAL A 110 11.51 9.63 -5.72
N ILE A 111 10.32 9.04 -5.87
CA ILE A 111 9.37 8.84 -4.77
C ILE A 111 9.97 7.96 -3.65
N GLY A 112 10.93 7.11 -3.98
CA GLY A 112 11.71 6.34 -3.02
C GLY A 112 12.75 7.15 -2.23
N LEU A 113 12.93 8.44 -2.51
CA LEU A 113 13.92 9.30 -1.84
C LEU A 113 13.84 9.25 -0.30
N PRO A 114 12.66 9.31 0.35
CA PRO A 114 12.58 9.17 1.81
C PRO A 114 13.09 7.81 2.30
N LEU A 115 12.85 6.74 1.56
CA LEU A 115 13.38 5.41 1.89
C LEU A 115 14.91 5.39 1.72
N MET A 116 15.43 5.94 0.61
CA MET A 116 16.88 6.05 0.38
C MET A 116 17.56 6.84 1.50
N CYS A 117 16.96 7.93 1.98
CA CYS A 117 17.45 8.68 3.13
C CYS A 117 17.46 7.81 4.41
N ALA A 118 16.45 6.95 4.60
CA ALA A 118 16.34 6.11 5.79
C ALA A 118 17.39 4.99 5.84
N ILE A 119 17.60 4.27 4.72
CA ILE A 119 18.43 3.06 4.69
C ILE A 119 19.82 3.26 4.05
N GLY A 120 20.06 4.44 3.49
CA GLY A 120 21.27 4.77 2.75
C GLY A 120 21.23 4.36 1.28
N VAL A 121 22.09 4.98 0.48
CA VAL A 121 22.13 4.81 -0.99
C VAL A 121 22.46 3.37 -1.37
N ASP A 122 23.45 2.75 -0.71
CA ASP A 122 23.89 1.39 -1.06
C ASP A 122 22.77 0.38 -0.91
N ARG A 123 22.02 0.42 0.21
CA ARG A 123 20.87 -0.47 0.43
C ARG A 123 19.70 -0.16 -0.48
N PHE A 124 19.50 1.10 -0.82
CA PHE A 124 18.49 1.45 -1.83
C PHE A 124 18.86 0.85 -3.19
N ASN A 125 20.14 0.89 -3.57
CA ASN A 125 20.63 0.23 -4.79
C ASN A 125 20.49 -1.30 -4.71
N GLU A 126 20.73 -1.93 -3.55
CA GLU A 126 20.45 -3.36 -3.34
C GLU A 126 18.96 -3.67 -3.59
N MET A 127 18.05 -2.82 -3.12
CA MET A 127 16.61 -2.97 -3.38
C MET A 127 16.31 -2.88 -4.89
N LEU A 128 16.87 -1.89 -5.58
CA LEU A 128 16.72 -1.76 -7.04
C LEU A 128 17.32 -2.96 -7.78
N GLN A 129 18.41 -3.54 -7.27
CA GLN A 129 18.97 -4.77 -7.84
C GLN A 129 18.03 -5.95 -7.66
N GLY A 130 17.40 -6.10 -6.50
CA GLY A 130 16.38 -7.15 -6.29
C GLY A 130 15.18 -7.00 -7.23
N MET A 131 14.74 -5.76 -7.49
CA MET A 131 13.70 -5.50 -8.50
C MET A 131 14.16 -5.92 -9.90
N ARG A 132 15.37 -5.54 -10.30
CA ARG A 132 15.98 -5.92 -11.60
C ARG A 132 16.09 -7.44 -11.76
N ASP A 133 16.54 -8.14 -10.72
CA ASP A 133 16.68 -9.60 -10.78
C ASP A 133 15.31 -10.28 -10.98
N MET A 134 14.24 -9.71 -10.43
CA MET A 134 12.88 -10.17 -10.69
C MET A 134 12.42 -9.82 -12.11
N ASP A 135 12.77 -8.64 -12.66
CA ASP A 135 12.52 -8.28 -14.07
C ASP A 135 13.18 -9.30 -15.01
N ASP A 136 14.45 -9.60 -14.77
CA ASP A 136 15.21 -10.58 -15.55
C ASP A 136 14.60 -12.00 -15.42
N HIS A 137 14.12 -12.37 -14.22
CA HIS A 137 13.40 -13.63 -14.01
C HIS A 137 12.11 -13.70 -14.84
N VAL A 138 11.31 -12.62 -14.86
CA VAL A 138 10.08 -12.57 -15.67
C VAL A 138 10.38 -12.76 -17.15
N LEU A 139 11.46 -12.18 -17.65
CA LEU A 139 11.83 -12.23 -19.06
C LEU A 139 12.47 -13.58 -19.49
N SER A 140 13.11 -14.28 -18.56
CA SER A 140 13.94 -15.46 -18.90
C SER A 140 13.35 -16.79 -18.43
N ALA A 141 12.57 -16.82 -17.35
CA ALA A 141 12.03 -18.06 -16.81
C ALA A 141 10.91 -18.63 -17.68
N SER A 142 10.83 -19.97 -17.73
CA SER A 142 9.70 -20.63 -18.40
C SER A 142 8.37 -20.31 -17.67
N PRO A 143 7.22 -20.27 -18.35
CA PRO A 143 5.95 -19.93 -17.72
C PRO A 143 5.64 -20.73 -16.45
N ALA A 144 5.97 -22.02 -16.42
CA ALA A 144 5.70 -22.90 -15.29
C ALA A 144 6.61 -22.66 -14.06
N THR A 145 7.72 -21.95 -14.22
CA THR A 145 8.66 -21.59 -13.15
C THR A 145 8.75 -20.10 -12.93
N ASN A 146 8.02 -19.30 -13.70
CA ASN A 146 7.98 -17.84 -13.62
C ASN A 146 7.11 -17.42 -12.45
N LEU A 147 7.73 -16.95 -11.37
CA LEU A 147 7.04 -16.67 -10.11
C LEU A 147 5.88 -15.66 -10.26
N PRO A 148 6.06 -14.46 -10.88
CA PRO A 148 4.96 -13.53 -11.08
C PRO A 148 3.82 -14.06 -11.93
N ILE A 149 4.12 -14.84 -12.99
CA ILE A 149 3.10 -15.45 -13.85
C ILE A 149 2.31 -16.50 -13.06
N MET A 150 3.00 -17.39 -12.34
CA MET A 150 2.34 -18.43 -11.56
C MET A 150 1.50 -17.85 -10.42
N HIS A 151 2.00 -16.80 -9.77
CA HIS A 151 1.24 -16.08 -8.76
C HIS A 151 -0.01 -15.41 -9.36
N ALA A 152 0.14 -14.72 -10.49
CA ALA A 152 -0.97 -14.10 -11.21
C ALA A 152 -2.05 -15.11 -11.62
N LEU A 153 -1.63 -16.26 -12.15
CA LEU A 153 -2.54 -17.36 -12.53
C LEU A 153 -3.28 -17.90 -11.31
N THR A 154 -2.59 -18.08 -10.17
CA THR A 154 -3.22 -18.57 -8.94
C THR A 154 -4.32 -17.60 -8.46
N TRP A 155 -4.03 -16.30 -8.44
CA TRP A 155 -5.01 -15.29 -8.05
C TRP A 155 -6.15 -15.18 -9.08
N PHE A 156 -5.84 -15.25 -10.37
CA PHE A 156 -6.86 -15.26 -11.44
C PHE A 156 -7.79 -16.46 -11.33
N VAL A 157 -7.25 -17.65 -11.13
CA VAL A 157 -8.06 -18.87 -10.94
C VAL A 157 -8.98 -18.73 -9.74
N ASN A 158 -8.44 -18.28 -8.59
CA ASN A 158 -9.24 -18.09 -7.39
C ASN A 158 -10.34 -17.01 -7.59
N ALA A 159 -9.97 -15.82 -8.03
CA ALA A 159 -10.88 -14.70 -8.10
C ALA A 159 -11.91 -14.82 -9.24
N VAL A 160 -11.48 -15.27 -10.42
CA VAL A 160 -12.29 -15.26 -11.64
C VAL A 160 -12.95 -16.61 -11.89
N LEU A 161 -12.18 -17.71 -11.91
CA LEU A 161 -12.73 -19.01 -12.26
C LEU A 161 -13.50 -19.68 -11.11
N LEU A 162 -12.96 -19.59 -9.89
CA LEU A 162 -13.59 -20.13 -8.68
C LEU A 162 -14.52 -19.12 -8.00
N GLN A 163 -14.57 -17.89 -8.49
CA GLN A 163 -15.43 -16.81 -7.97
C GLN A 163 -15.22 -16.55 -6.46
N LEU A 164 -13.97 -16.59 -6.02
CA LEU A 164 -13.55 -16.28 -4.65
C LEU A 164 -13.12 -14.80 -4.60
N PRO A 165 -14.02 -13.84 -4.27
CA PRO A 165 -13.83 -12.43 -4.55
C PRO A 165 -12.90 -11.71 -3.57
N THR A 166 -12.29 -12.43 -2.64
CA THR A 166 -11.38 -11.84 -1.65
C THR A 166 -10.13 -12.68 -1.48
N VAL A 167 -9.06 -12.07 -1.00
CA VAL A 167 -7.81 -12.77 -0.61
C VAL A 167 -7.27 -12.15 0.67
N ALA A 168 -6.91 -13.01 1.63
CA ALA A 168 -6.27 -12.61 2.87
C ALA A 168 -4.75 -12.75 2.73
N VAL A 169 -4.02 -11.63 2.81
CA VAL A 169 -2.54 -11.63 2.84
C VAL A 169 -2.08 -11.56 4.29
N VAL A 170 -1.41 -12.60 4.75
CA VAL A 170 -1.06 -12.81 6.16
C VAL A 170 0.45 -12.93 6.31
N PRO A 171 1.20 -11.81 6.45
CA PRO A 171 2.63 -11.88 6.65
C PRO A 171 2.95 -12.40 8.06
N TYR A 172 3.68 -13.51 8.13
CA TYR A 172 4.30 -14.00 9.35
C TYR A 172 5.66 -13.33 9.56
N SER A 173 5.61 -12.02 9.58
CA SER A 173 6.72 -11.10 9.82
C SER A 173 6.18 -9.75 10.28
N HIS A 174 6.57 -9.30 11.46
CA HIS A 174 6.12 -7.99 11.98
C HIS A 174 6.56 -6.83 11.06
N ASP A 175 7.74 -6.93 10.47
CA ASP A 175 8.29 -5.88 9.61
C ASP A 175 7.53 -5.79 8.27
N LEU A 176 6.85 -6.88 7.83
CA LEU A 176 5.95 -6.88 6.68
C LEU A 176 4.49 -6.53 7.01
N SER A 177 4.19 -6.06 8.22
CA SER A 177 2.80 -5.76 8.65
C SER A 177 2.05 -4.77 7.76
N ARG A 178 2.73 -3.94 6.97
CA ARG A 178 2.13 -3.03 5.99
C ARG A 178 2.05 -3.59 4.57
N LEU A 179 2.43 -4.86 4.37
CA LEU A 179 2.33 -5.51 3.06
C LEU A 179 0.88 -5.62 2.58
N PRO A 180 -0.10 -6.07 3.40
CA PRO A 180 -1.50 -6.10 2.95
C PRO A 180 -2.00 -4.74 2.48
N ALA A 181 -1.73 -3.67 3.22
CA ALA A 181 -2.14 -2.30 2.86
C ALA A 181 -1.45 -1.78 1.58
N PHE A 182 -0.21 -2.18 1.31
CA PHE A 182 0.46 -1.89 0.05
C PHE A 182 -0.22 -2.61 -1.12
N LEU A 183 -0.53 -3.89 -0.95
CA LEU A 183 -1.19 -4.69 -1.98
C LEU A 183 -2.64 -4.27 -2.23
N GLN A 184 -3.34 -3.70 -1.24
CA GLN A 184 -4.64 -3.08 -1.46
C GLN A 184 -4.56 -2.04 -2.56
N GLN A 185 -3.65 -1.10 -2.46
CA GLN A 185 -3.48 -0.09 -3.51
C GLN A 185 -2.95 -0.71 -4.79
N LEU A 186 -1.88 -1.49 -4.72
CA LEU A 186 -1.24 -2.06 -5.90
C LEU A 186 -2.22 -2.87 -6.76
N VAL A 187 -2.97 -3.78 -6.15
CA VAL A 187 -3.83 -4.73 -6.88
C VAL A 187 -5.22 -4.16 -7.15
N MET A 188 -5.88 -3.60 -6.12
CA MET A 188 -7.27 -3.16 -6.24
C MET A 188 -7.41 -1.90 -7.08
N GLU A 189 -6.50 -0.94 -6.97
CA GLU A 189 -6.51 0.27 -7.81
C GLU A 189 -6.11 -0.06 -9.26
N SER A 190 -5.21 -1.03 -9.48
CA SER A 190 -4.82 -1.48 -10.82
C SER A 190 -5.92 -2.26 -11.51
N ASN A 191 -6.47 -3.27 -10.87
CA ASN A 191 -7.31 -4.29 -11.50
C ASN A 191 -8.79 -4.23 -11.07
N GLY A 192 -9.17 -3.38 -10.13
CA GLY A 192 -10.55 -3.17 -9.70
C GLY A 192 -11.36 -2.37 -10.73
N LYS A 193 -11.53 -2.92 -11.93
CA LYS A 193 -12.16 -2.27 -13.07
C LYS A 193 -13.40 -3.04 -13.52
N GLY A 194 -14.44 -2.36 -13.95
CA GLY A 194 -15.68 -2.96 -14.50
C GLY A 194 -15.76 -2.91 -16.02
N VAL A 195 -14.73 -2.36 -16.68
CA VAL A 195 -14.72 -2.15 -18.13
C VAL A 195 -13.44 -2.74 -18.70
N ALA A 196 -13.57 -3.46 -19.80
CA ALA A 196 -12.45 -4.04 -20.52
C ALA A 196 -11.60 -2.96 -21.20
N HIS A 197 -10.37 -3.31 -21.57
CA HIS A 197 -9.43 -2.42 -22.24
C HIS A 197 -10.00 -1.80 -23.53
N ASP A 198 -10.87 -2.51 -24.23
CA ASP A 198 -11.56 -2.06 -25.47
C ASP A 198 -12.84 -1.24 -25.20
N GLY A 199 -13.19 -1.00 -23.94
CA GLY A 199 -14.39 -0.28 -23.52
C GLY A 199 -15.64 -1.15 -23.35
N GLY A 200 -15.55 -2.46 -23.61
CA GLY A 200 -16.65 -3.40 -23.42
C GLY A 200 -16.92 -3.74 -21.96
N ALA A 201 -18.11 -4.24 -21.66
CA ALA A 201 -18.44 -4.80 -20.35
C ALA A 201 -17.68 -6.12 -20.10
N LEU A 202 -17.17 -6.29 -18.89
CA LEU A 202 -16.51 -7.53 -18.50
C LEU A 202 -17.54 -8.61 -18.12
N PRO A 203 -17.39 -9.85 -18.62
CA PRO A 203 -18.31 -10.95 -18.30
C PRO A 203 -18.00 -11.62 -16.95
N HIS A 204 -16.97 -11.20 -16.25
CA HIS A 204 -16.45 -11.83 -15.03
C HIS A 204 -16.03 -10.77 -14.00
N GLY A 205 -15.84 -11.19 -12.76
CA GLY A 205 -15.19 -10.39 -11.73
C GLY A 205 -13.73 -10.08 -12.06
N THR A 206 -13.20 -9.04 -11.46
CA THR A 206 -11.81 -8.61 -11.68
C THR A 206 -10.99 -8.77 -10.40
N SER A 207 -10.33 -7.71 -9.92
CA SER A 207 -9.52 -7.76 -8.71
C SER A 207 -10.25 -8.35 -7.52
N PRO A 208 -9.66 -9.31 -6.78
CA PRO A 208 -10.17 -9.65 -5.47
C PRO A 208 -10.02 -8.47 -4.49
N VAL A 209 -10.86 -8.44 -3.46
CA VAL A 209 -10.66 -7.56 -2.32
C VAL A 209 -9.47 -8.07 -1.51
N VAL A 210 -8.40 -7.29 -1.45
CA VAL A 210 -7.19 -7.62 -0.70
C VAL A 210 -7.32 -7.09 0.73
N TRP A 211 -7.08 -7.94 1.72
CA TRP A 211 -7.11 -7.59 3.13
C TRP A 211 -6.15 -8.49 3.92
N GLY A 212 -5.96 -8.25 5.19
CA GLY A 212 -5.15 -9.11 6.04
C GLY A 212 -4.40 -8.35 7.12
N GLU A 213 -3.82 -9.09 8.03
CA GLU A 213 -3.04 -8.64 9.17
C GLU A 213 -1.87 -9.61 9.39
N PRO A 214 -0.82 -9.19 10.11
CA PRO A 214 0.28 -10.09 10.46
C PRO A 214 -0.17 -11.37 11.12
N GLY A 215 0.52 -12.45 10.79
CA GLY A 215 0.40 -13.76 11.44
C GLY A 215 0.61 -13.68 12.94
N THR A 216 0.21 -14.71 13.63
CA THR A 216 -0.27 -14.91 14.98
C THR A 216 -1.36 -13.93 15.45
N ASN A 217 -1.24 -12.61 15.26
CA ASN A 217 -2.30 -11.66 15.62
C ASN A 217 -3.59 -11.94 14.83
N GLY A 218 -3.49 -12.10 13.52
CA GLY A 218 -4.61 -12.43 12.64
C GLY A 218 -5.34 -13.72 13.05
N GLN A 219 -4.62 -14.71 13.62
CA GLN A 219 -5.23 -15.95 14.13
C GLN A 219 -6.31 -15.68 15.17
N HIS A 220 -6.11 -14.67 16.00
CA HIS A 220 -7.04 -14.28 17.07
C HIS A 220 -8.13 -13.30 16.59
N ALA A 221 -8.12 -12.91 15.32
CA ALA A 221 -9.06 -11.94 14.76
C ALA A 221 -10.05 -12.58 13.77
N PHE A 222 -9.56 -13.29 12.75
CA PHE A 222 -10.41 -13.73 11.63
C PHE A 222 -10.19 -15.19 11.18
N PHE A 223 -9.27 -15.95 11.78
CA PHE A 223 -9.03 -17.34 11.37
C PHE A 223 -10.22 -18.26 11.66
N GLN A 224 -11.06 -17.96 12.64
CA GLN A 224 -12.32 -18.67 12.83
C GLN A 224 -13.15 -18.69 11.54
N MET A 225 -13.27 -17.54 10.87
CA MET A 225 -14.01 -17.42 9.61
C MET A 225 -13.27 -18.11 8.47
N LEU A 226 -11.93 -18.00 8.41
CA LEU A 226 -11.13 -18.68 7.38
C LEU A 226 -11.30 -20.20 7.43
N HIS A 227 -11.33 -20.80 8.61
CA HIS A 227 -11.47 -22.24 8.79
C HIS A 227 -12.91 -22.76 8.65
N GLN A 228 -13.85 -22.11 9.30
CA GLN A 228 -15.22 -22.64 9.46
C GLN A 228 -16.32 -21.74 8.87
N GLY A 229 -15.94 -20.55 8.34
CA GLY A 229 -16.92 -19.67 7.70
C GLY A 229 -17.50 -20.25 6.42
N THR A 230 -18.67 -19.75 6.03
CA THR A 230 -19.36 -20.16 4.80
C THR A 230 -18.68 -19.66 3.52
N GLN A 231 -17.92 -18.59 3.63
CA GLN A 231 -17.13 -18.03 2.53
C GLN A 231 -15.75 -18.70 2.48
N ILE A 232 -15.35 -19.13 1.30
CA ILE A 232 -13.97 -19.60 1.06
C ILE A 232 -13.13 -18.37 0.69
N VAL A 233 -12.06 -18.15 1.47
CA VAL A 233 -11.11 -17.05 1.26
C VAL A 233 -9.75 -17.66 1.00
N PRO A 234 -9.16 -17.48 -0.19
CA PRO A 234 -7.75 -17.78 -0.42
C PRO A 234 -6.85 -17.02 0.54
N VAL A 235 -5.85 -17.70 1.08
CA VAL A 235 -4.91 -17.09 2.03
C VAL A 235 -3.51 -17.11 1.42
N GLU A 236 -2.82 -15.98 1.52
CA GLU A 236 -1.42 -15.87 1.13
C GLU A 236 -0.56 -15.60 2.36
N PHE A 237 0.27 -16.55 2.70
CA PHE A 237 1.24 -16.45 3.78
C PHE A 237 2.57 -15.94 3.24
N VAL A 238 3.18 -14.99 3.93
CA VAL A 238 4.50 -14.45 3.55
C VAL A 238 5.41 -14.46 4.76
N SER A 239 6.58 -15.09 4.67
CA SER A 239 7.55 -15.12 5.77
C SER A 239 8.98 -15.22 5.28
N THR A 240 9.93 -15.41 6.20
CA THR A 240 11.36 -15.53 5.91
C THR A 240 11.94 -16.79 6.53
N VAL A 241 12.91 -17.42 5.86
CA VAL A 241 13.68 -18.55 6.42
C VAL A 241 14.61 -18.04 7.52
N ALA A 242 15.36 -16.97 7.25
CA ALA A 242 16.25 -16.39 8.23
C ALA A 242 15.47 -15.56 9.24
N PRO A 243 15.76 -15.69 10.55
CA PRO A 243 15.14 -14.89 11.60
C PRO A 243 15.48 -13.40 11.44
N LEU A 244 14.57 -12.55 11.88
CA LEU A 244 14.78 -11.10 11.91
C LEU A 244 15.36 -10.59 13.23
N GLY A 245 15.61 -11.45 14.18
CA GLY A 245 16.16 -11.15 15.49
C GLY A 245 16.98 -12.29 16.03
N ASP A 246 17.46 -12.14 17.25
CA ASP A 246 18.35 -13.11 17.90
C ASP A 246 17.58 -14.24 18.61
N ASP A 247 16.26 -14.11 18.76
CA ASP A 247 15.40 -15.13 19.37
C ASP A 247 14.97 -16.17 18.32
N LEU A 248 15.79 -17.19 18.16
CA LEU A 248 15.54 -18.30 17.23
C LEU A 248 14.29 -19.11 17.62
N ILE A 249 14.03 -19.25 18.93
CA ILE A 249 12.86 -20.00 19.42
C ILE A 249 11.57 -19.28 19.01
N ALA A 250 11.51 -17.97 19.17
CA ALA A 250 10.36 -17.19 18.74
C ALA A 250 10.16 -17.28 17.22
N HIS A 251 11.24 -17.28 16.44
CA HIS A 251 11.16 -17.46 14.98
C HIS A 251 10.63 -18.84 14.60
N ASP A 252 11.17 -19.91 15.20
CA ASP A 252 10.73 -21.29 14.94
C ASP A 252 9.25 -21.47 15.29
N LEU A 253 8.79 -20.90 16.41
CA LEU A 253 7.38 -20.90 16.81
C LEU A 253 6.50 -20.14 15.80
N LEU A 254 6.98 -19.00 15.28
CA LEU A 254 6.29 -18.23 14.28
C LEU A 254 6.10 -19.03 12.97
N ILE A 255 7.17 -19.65 12.48
CA ILE A 255 7.14 -20.48 11.27
C ILE A 255 6.29 -21.73 11.46
N ALA A 256 6.41 -22.42 12.62
CA ALA A 256 5.58 -23.56 12.95
C ALA A 256 4.08 -23.22 12.95
N ASN A 257 3.71 -22.06 13.50
CA ASN A 257 2.33 -21.56 13.44
C ASN A 257 1.88 -21.34 12.00
N MET A 258 2.68 -20.67 11.15
CA MET A 258 2.34 -20.45 9.76
C MET A 258 2.10 -21.77 9.01
N ILE A 259 3.02 -22.73 9.14
CA ILE A 259 2.92 -24.03 8.48
C ILE A 259 1.67 -24.78 8.98
N ALA A 260 1.43 -24.78 10.28
CA ALA A 260 0.25 -25.42 10.87
C ALA A 260 -1.07 -24.81 10.36
N GLN A 261 -1.13 -23.49 10.21
CA GLN A 261 -2.32 -22.84 9.65
C GLN A 261 -2.52 -23.16 8.17
N ALA A 262 -1.45 -23.16 7.38
CA ALA A 262 -1.53 -23.53 5.96
C ALA A 262 -2.02 -24.98 5.80
N GLU A 263 -1.48 -25.91 6.57
CA GLU A 263 -1.89 -27.31 6.56
C GLU A 263 -3.35 -27.48 7.04
N ALA A 264 -3.74 -26.85 8.15
CA ALA A 264 -5.09 -26.93 8.67
C ALA A 264 -6.14 -26.37 7.70
N LEU A 265 -5.84 -25.30 6.99
CA LEU A 265 -6.70 -24.75 5.96
C LEU A 265 -6.86 -25.72 4.77
N ALA A 266 -5.78 -26.38 4.37
CA ALA A 266 -5.80 -27.31 3.25
C ALA A 266 -6.48 -28.65 3.61
N ALA A 267 -6.06 -29.28 4.70
CA ALA A 267 -6.49 -30.62 5.08
C ALA A 267 -7.83 -30.65 5.82
N GLY A 268 -8.10 -29.65 6.66
CA GLY A 268 -9.24 -29.67 7.56
C GLY A 268 -9.14 -30.73 8.65
N SER A 269 -10.25 -31.00 9.32
CA SER A 269 -10.35 -32.03 10.36
C SER A 269 -11.80 -32.54 10.49
N THR A 270 -11.96 -33.81 10.74
CA THR A 270 -13.26 -34.46 11.01
C THR A 270 -13.53 -34.51 12.51
N SER A 271 -14.79 -34.34 12.93
CA SER A 271 -15.26 -34.54 14.28
C SER A 271 -16.70 -35.06 14.26
N GLU A 272 -17.08 -35.83 15.28
CA GLU A 272 -18.48 -36.21 15.48
C GLU A 272 -19.33 -34.98 15.81
N ASP A 273 -18.78 -34.04 16.57
CA ASP A 273 -19.39 -32.75 16.84
C ASP A 273 -19.31 -31.83 15.60
N PRO A 274 -20.44 -31.45 15.00
CA PRO A 274 -20.45 -30.56 13.84
C PRO A 274 -19.74 -29.22 14.08
N GLN A 275 -19.74 -28.71 15.31
CA GLN A 275 -19.11 -27.43 15.65
C GLN A 275 -17.58 -27.49 15.68
N GLN A 276 -17.03 -28.70 15.71
CA GLN A 276 -15.57 -28.96 15.73
C GLN A 276 -15.08 -29.46 14.36
N ARG A 277 -15.88 -29.42 13.31
CA ARG A 277 -15.49 -29.82 11.97
C ARG A 277 -14.79 -28.69 11.24
N PHE A 278 -13.72 -29.02 10.57
CA PHE A 278 -13.00 -28.11 9.69
C PHE A 278 -13.07 -28.71 8.27
N SER A 279 -13.71 -28.01 7.34
CA SER A 279 -13.96 -28.53 6.00
C SER A 279 -12.68 -28.79 5.20
N GLY A 280 -11.57 -28.10 5.51
CA GLY A 280 -10.39 -28.10 4.66
C GLY A 280 -10.67 -27.53 3.27
N ASN A 281 -9.85 -27.88 2.31
CA ASN A 281 -9.94 -27.42 0.92
C ASN A 281 -10.04 -25.88 0.80
N ARG A 282 -9.36 -25.17 1.69
CA ARG A 282 -9.22 -23.72 1.69
C ARG A 282 -7.93 -23.35 0.94
N PRO A 283 -8.01 -22.73 -0.24
CA PRO A 283 -6.83 -22.41 -1.03
C PRO A 283 -5.85 -21.55 -0.23
N ASN A 284 -4.57 -21.91 -0.26
CA ASN A 284 -3.54 -21.07 0.30
C ASN A 284 -2.24 -21.15 -0.49
N THR A 285 -1.45 -20.09 -0.40
CA THR A 285 -0.12 -19.96 -1.02
C THR A 285 0.86 -19.53 0.06
N VAL A 286 2.08 -20.03 0.00
CA VAL A 286 3.16 -19.64 0.90
C VAL A 286 4.29 -19.03 0.08
N ILE A 287 4.66 -17.79 0.39
CA ILE A 287 5.83 -17.11 -0.14
C ILE A 287 6.88 -17.07 0.97
N MET A 288 8.02 -17.71 0.73
CA MET A 288 9.11 -17.79 1.68
C MET A 288 10.35 -17.10 1.11
N LEU A 289 10.74 -15.99 1.71
CA LEU A 289 11.99 -15.30 1.39
C LEU A 289 13.15 -15.97 2.15
N GLU A 290 14.34 -16.02 1.57
CA GLU A 290 15.51 -16.47 2.35
C GLU A 290 15.74 -15.61 3.59
N ARG A 291 15.65 -14.28 3.41
CA ARG A 291 15.76 -13.25 4.46
C ARG A 291 14.97 -12.01 4.06
N LEU A 292 14.71 -11.13 5.01
CA LEU A 292 14.16 -9.81 4.72
C LEU A 292 15.29 -8.77 4.77
N ASP A 293 15.84 -8.48 3.61
CA ASP A 293 16.80 -7.41 3.37
C ASP A 293 16.32 -6.51 2.21
N ALA A 294 17.13 -5.55 1.81
CA ALA A 294 16.75 -4.61 0.76
C ALA A 294 16.57 -5.32 -0.59
N HIS A 295 17.45 -6.24 -0.95
CA HIS A 295 17.37 -7.00 -2.19
C HIS A 295 16.10 -7.87 -2.24
N SER A 296 15.85 -8.67 -1.21
CA SER A 296 14.68 -9.55 -1.15
C SER A 296 13.37 -8.77 -1.12
N LEU A 297 13.34 -7.60 -0.45
CA LEU A 297 12.18 -6.72 -0.49
C LEU A 297 11.95 -6.17 -1.89
N GLY A 298 13.01 -5.76 -2.58
CA GLY A 298 12.93 -5.30 -3.97
C GLY A 298 12.35 -6.37 -4.89
N ALA A 299 12.88 -7.59 -4.80
CA ALA A 299 12.38 -8.74 -5.57
C ALA A 299 10.91 -9.05 -5.26
N LEU A 300 10.49 -8.99 -3.99
CA LEU A 300 9.10 -9.22 -3.58
C LEU A 300 8.17 -8.14 -4.13
N VAL A 301 8.57 -6.87 -4.08
CA VAL A 301 7.76 -5.75 -4.62
C VAL A 301 7.60 -5.92 -6.13
N ALA A 302 8.69 -6.14 -6.88
CA ALA A 302 8.64 -6.35 -8.33
C ALA A 302 7.83 -7.60 -8.71
N MET A 303 7.92 -8.68 -7.94
CA MET A 303 7.10 -9.87 -8.12
C MET A 303 5.60 -9.53 -8.09
N TYR A 304 5.16 -8.73 -7.11
CA TYR A 304 3.77 -8.30 -7.02
C TYR A 304 3.39 -7.28 -8.11
N GLU A 305 4.28 -6.38 -8.49
CA GLU A 305 4.04 -5.42 -9.58
C GLU A 305 3.83 -6.16 -10.90
N HIS A 306 4.71 -7.10 -11.27
CA HIS A 306 4.55 -7.94 -12.46
C HIS A 306 3.32 -8.82 -12.39
N SER A 307 3.08 -9.47 -11.26
CA SER A 307 1.88 -10.29 -11.08
C SER A 307 0.60 -9.47 -11.26
N THR A 308 0.56 -8.25 -10.74
CA THR A 308 -0.58 -7.35 -10.91
C THR A 308 -0.82 -6.99 -12.37
N ALA A 309 0.24 -6.70 -13.12
CA ALA A 309 0.15 -6.43 -14.56
C ALA A 309 -0.35 -7.65 -15.34
N VAL A 310 0.20 -8.84 -15.06
CA VAL A 310 -0.22 -10.09 -15.68
C VAL A 310 -1.69 -10.40 -15.37
N GLN A 311 -2.12 -10.21 -14.12
CA GLN A 311 -3.54 -10.34 -13.74
C GLN A 311 -4.43 -9.41 -14.58
N GLY A 312 -4.03 -8.14 -14.75
CA GLY A 312 -4.76 -7.18 -15.56
C GLY A 312 -4.89 -7.63 -17.02
N TRP A 313 -3.84 -8.15 -17.60
CA TRP A 313 -3.87 -8.71 -18.96
C TRP A 313 -4.79 -9.94 -19.05
N LEU A 314 -4.72 -10.84 -18.08
CA LEU A 314 -5.61 -12.01 -18.03
C LEU A 314 -7.09 -11.62 -17.87
N MET A 315 -7.36 -10.56 -17.12
CA MET A 315 -8.72 -10.03 -16.91
C MET A 315 -9.18 -9.10 -18.03
N GLY A 316 -8.30 -8.71 -18.96
CA GLY A 316 -8.60 -7.80 -20.06
C GLY A 316 -8.79 -6.34 -19.63
N VAL A 317 -8.17 -5.89 -18.53
CA VAL A 317 -8.28 -4.53 -18.00
C VAL A 317 -6.97 -3.74 -18.12
N ASN A 318 -7.05 -2.41 -18.11
CA ASN A 318 -5.88 -1.55 -18.00
C ASN A 318 -5.48 -1.37 -16.52
N SER A 319 -4.34 -1.94 -16.13
CA SER A 319 -3.82 -1.87 -14.76
C SER A 319 -3.17 -0.52 -14.41
N PHE A 320 -2.96 0.39 -15.36
CA PHE A 320 -2.10 1.56 -15.19
C PHE A 320 -2.86 2.90 -15.11
N ASP A 321 -4.19 2.87 -15.11
CA ASP A 321 -5.05 4.03 -14.87
C ASP A 321 -5.80 3.90 -13.53
N GLN A 322 -6.52 4.96 -13.11
CA GLN A 322 -7.31 5.00 -11.88
C GLN A 322 -8.49 5.99 -11.97
N PHE A 323 -9.23 5.99 -13.06
CA PHE A 323 -10.37 6.91 -13.27
C PHE A 323 -11.43 6.83 -12.15
N GLY A 324 -11.57 5.68 -11.48
CA GLY A 324 -12.53 5.46 -10.40
C GLY A 324 -12.38 6.41 -9.20
N VAL A 325 -11.21 7.01 -8.98
CA VAL A 325 -11.00 7.98 -7.89
C VAL A 325 -11.29 9.44 -8.28
N GLU A 326 -11.50 9.75 -9.57
CA GLU A 326 -11.64 11.14 -10.03
C GLU A 326 -13.00 11.75 -9.66
N LEU A 327 -14.07 10.96 -9.68
CA LEU A 327 -15.39 11.41 -9.27
C LEU A 327 -15.40 11.86 -7.81
N GLY A 328 -14.81 11.06 -6.91
CA GLY A 328 -14.71 11.40 -5.49
C GLY A 328 -13.96 12.72 -5.25
N LYS A 329 -12.87 12.96 -5.96
CA LYS A 329 -12.11 14.23 -5.91
C LYS A 329 -12.94 15.42 -6.36
N SER A 330 -13.74 15.26 -7.43
CA SER A 330 -14.63 16.30 -7.92
C SER A 330 -15.73 16.63 -6.92
N MET A 331 -16.35 15.60 -6.33
CA MET A 331 -17.36 15.78 -5.28
C MET A 331 -16.78 16.42 -4.02
N ALA A 332 -15.56 16.05 -3.62
CA ALA A 332 -14.89 16.61 -2.45
C ALA A 332 -14.66 18.12 -2.61
N LYS A 333 -14.31 18.61 -3.81
CA LYS A 333 -14.19 20.05 -4.07
C LYS A 333 -15.52 20.79 -3.91
N ILE A 334 -16.62 20.21 -4.40
CA ILE A 334 -17.97 20.79 -4.25
C ILE A 334 -18.33 20.84 -2.76
N ALA A 335 -18.14 19.76 -2.03
CA ALA A 335 -18.41 19.70 -0.61
C ALA A 335 -17.55 20.69 0.20
N ALA A 336 -16.26 20.82 -0.12
CA ALA A 336 -15.37 21.77 0.54
C ALA A 336 -15.84 23.22 0.33
N ASN A 337 -16.24 23.60 -0.89
CA ASN A 337 -16.78 24.91 -1.18
C ASN A 337 -18.10 25.18 -0.43
N ALA A 338 -18.98 24.18 -0.31
CA ALA A 338 -20.22 24.29 0.46
C ALA A 338 -19.93 24.50 1.95
N ILE A 339 -18.95 23.77 2.50
CA ILE A 339 -18.51 23.91 3.89
C ILE A 339 -17.92 25.29 4.13
N GLU A 340 -17.07 25.79 3.24
CA GLU A 340 -16.45 27.11 3.35
C GLU A 340 -17.49 28.24 3.36
N LYS A 341 -18.50 28.16 2.48
CA LYS A 341 -19.61 29.13 2.38
C LYS A 341 -20.65 28.99 3.52
N GLY A 342 -20.67 27.86 4.20
CA GLY A 342 -21.74 27.56 5.16
C GLY A 342 -23.10 27.28 4.53
N GLU A 343 -23.13 26.88 3.25
CA GLU A 343 -24.36 26.71 2.44
C GLU A 343 -24.50 25.24 2.00
N ALA A 344 -25.47 24.53 2.60
CA ALA A 344 -25.74 23.14 2.24
C ALA A 344 -26.37 22.99 0.84
N ASP A 345 -27.10 24.01 0.36
CA ASP A 345 -27.81 23.98 -0.94
C ASP A 345 -26.90 23.84 -2.16
N SER A 346 -25.60 24.11 -2.00
CA SER A 346 -24.60 23.89 -3.05
C SER A 346 -24.10 22.45 -3.11
N ALA A 347 -24.50 21.60 -2.17
CA ALA A 347 -24.12 20.18 -2.12
C ALA A 347 -25.08 19.30 -2.95
N GLN A 348 -24.60 18.12 -3.31
CA GLN A 348 -25.38 17.15 -4.08
C GLN A 348 -26.59 16.63 -3.28
N THR A 349 -27.68 16.38 -3.96
CA THR A 349 -28.99 16.05 -3.36
C THR A 349 -29.00 14.88 -2.36
N MET A 350 -28.21 13.83 -2.58
CA MET A 350 -28.19 12.66 -1.67
C MET A 350 -27.42 12.90 -0.37
N THR A 351 -26.45 13.79 -0.36
CA THR A 351 -25.62 14.10 0.82
C THR A 351 -26.05 15.40 1.51
N HIS A 352 -27.05 16.08 1.00
CA HIS A 352 -27.55 17.34 1.54
C HIS A 352 -27.92 17.25 3.05
N PRO A 353 -28.66 16.25 3.52
CA PRO A 353 -29.00 16.15 4.95
C PRO A 353 -27.75 16.00 5.84
N LEU A 354 -26.71 15.29 5.37
CA LEU A 354 -25.45 15.12 6.09
C LEU A 354 -24.70 16.45 6.14
N MET A 355 -24.69 17.20 5.04
CA MET A 355 -24.06 18.52 4.96
C MET A 355 -24.73 19.52 5.91
N GLU A 356 -26.08 19.58 5.91
CA GLU A 356 -26.84 20.42 6.85
C GLU A 356 -26.53 20.07 8.29
N TRP A 357 -26.56 18.78 8.61
CA TRP A 357 -26.25 18.30 9.95
C TRP A 357 -24.84 18.71 10.38
N PHE A 358 -23.84 18.50 9.50
CA PHE A 358 -22.45 18.88 9.77
C PHE A 358 -22.31 20.39 9.98
N LEU A 359 -22.87 21.21 9.08
CA LEU A 359 -22.80 22.67 9.17
C LEU A 359 -23.48 23.20 10.45
N HIS A 360 -24.57 22.57 10.87
CA HIS A 360 -25.29 22.95 12.08
C HIS A 360 -24.49 22.61 13.36
N HIS A 361 -23.78 21.48 13.38
CA HIS A 361 -23.09 20.97 14.58
C HIS A 361 -21.61 21.31 14.63
N ARG A 362 -21.01 21.78 13.53
CA ARG A 362 -19.60 22.16 13.54
C ARG A 362 -19.39 23.34 14.51
N GLN A 363 -18.52 23.13 15.50
CA GLN A 363 -18.04 24.17 16.37
C GLN A 363 -16.60 24.49 15.96
N TYR A 364 -16.37 25.70 15.44
CA TYR A 364 -15.02 26.21 15.36
C TYR A 364 -14.78 26.99 16.67
N ASN A 365 -13.79 26.55 17.47
CA ASN A 365 -13.30 27.38 18.54
C ASN A 365 -12.77 28.66 17.91
N SER A 366 -13.46 29.75 18.14
CA SER A 366 -13.13 31.11 17.74
C SER A 366 -11.89 31.60 18.47
#